data_797fcb3559b3abf574b58a1837bd7fc6
#
_entry.id   797fcb3559b3abf574b58a1837bd7fc6
#
_cell.length_a   1.000
_cell.length_b   1.000
_cell.length_c   1.000
_cell.angle_alpha   90.00
_cell.angle_beta   90.00
_cell.angle_gamma   90.00
#
_symmetry.space_group_name_H-M   'P 1'
#
loop_
_entity.id
_entity.type
_entity.pdbx_description
1 polymer ?
#
loop_
_entity_poly.entity_id
_entity_poly.type
_entity_poly.pdbx_seq_one_letter_code
_entity_poly.pdbx_strand_id
1 'polypeptide(L)'
;NISVNVPELSDGDPTTCYTGTRKLNRIVFDPQYSIPVQSYKIYSSGESPVHDPASWVLKGSYDGKNWVVVDERNDQRFCSRYQEILCPITNPSNYKQYMLEAETAGSDTLVIGDVLFSEKNLVTDWEDFRYPAVDFEVLAPETKGAAIYADLVQDPDTYLKYHARKVAEILFYTAKDTMNDVQTIHYTLKDYDGVSAKSGNPPAIYIEYSTRHIEKSANESLYKLDFETRGVLYHELVHAYQFEPKGIGSYSTNKEFWACIEGMADAVRAESGFFDMSTRKP
;
A
#
# COMPACT_ATOMS: atom_id res chain seq x y z
N ASN A 1 26.00 -3.69 -16.82
CA ASN A 1 25.56 -2.34 -17.20
C ASN A 1 25.00 -1.66 -15.98
N ILE A 2 25.20 -0.34 -15.91
CA ILE A 2 24.61 0.53 -14.91
C ILE A 2 23.60 1.38 -15.67
N SER A 3 22.35 1.44 -15.19
CA SER A 3 21.34 2.38 -15.67
C SER A 3 21.45 3.66 -14.82
N VAL A 4 21.36 4.82 -15.44
CA VAL A 4 21.52 6.10 -14.73
C VAL A 4 20.28 6.96 -14.97
N ASN A 5 19.72 7.50 -13.89
CA ASN A 5 18.55 8.38 -13.90
C ASN A 5 17.43 7.86 -14.81
N VAL A 6 16.89 6.71 -14.44
CA VAL A 6 15.74 6.08 -15.12
C VAL A 6 14.49 6.86 -14.73
N PRO A 7 13.89 7.64 -15.63
CA PRO A 7 12.74 8.51 -15.28
C PRO A 7 11.57 7.71 -14.70
N GLU A 8 11.32 6.51 -15.21
CA GLU A 8 10.24 5.61 -14.80
C GLU A 8 10.37 5.11 -13.35
N LEU A 9 11.50 5.34 -12.69
CA LEU A 9 11.74 4.95 -11.29
C LEU A 9 11.71 6.13 -10.30
N SER A 10 11.27 7.30 -10.72
CA SER A 10 11.25 8.47 -9.84
C SER A 10 10.17 9.47 -10.21
N ASP A 11 9.16 9.03 -10.94
CA ASP A 11 8.06 9.88 -11.42
C ASP A 11 6.84 9.85 -10.48
N GLY A 12 6.83 8.96 -9.50
CA GLY A 12 5.72 8.78 -8.55
C GLY A 12 4.56 7.97 -9.11
N ASP A 13 4.76 7.34 -10.27
CA ASP A 13 3.75 6.52 -10.95
C ASP A 13 4.20 5.05 -11.04
N PRO A 14 3.75 4.16 -10.14
CA PRO A 14 4.17 2.76 -10.16
C PRO A 14 3.62 1.95 -11.36
N THR A 15 2.85 2.58 -12.25
CA THR A 15 2.39 1.96 -13.51
C THR A 15 3.43 2.04 -14.61
N THR A 16 4.31 3.03 -14.56
CA THR A 16 5.57 3.03 -15.30
C THR A 16 6.57 2.17 -14.53
N CYS A 17 7.44 1.44 -15.20
CA CYS A 17 8.33 0.56 -14.48
C CYS A 17 9.68 0.38 -15.20
N TYR A 18 10.70 0.14 -14.39
CA TYR A 18 12.00 -0.31 -14.88
C TYR A 18 12.01 -1.83 -15.08
N THR A 19 12.51 -2.27 -16.22
CA THR A 19 12.76 -3.68 -16.49
C THR A 19 14.24 -3.94 -16.72
N GLY A 20 14.83 -4.77 -15.86
CA GLY A 20 16.21 -5.23 -15.97
C GLY A 20 16.25 -6.72 -16.31
N THR A 21 17.13 -7.10 -17.26
CA THR A 21 17.24 -8.46 -17.78
C THR A 21 18.47 -9.19 -17.28
N ARG A 22 18.84 -8.98 -16.04
CA ARG A 22 20.02 -9.58 -15.39
C ARG A 22 19.69 -10.02 -13.98
N LYS A 23 20.42 -11.01 -13.50
CA LYS A 23 20.31 -11.44 -12.11
C LYS A 23 20.56 -10.29 -11.13
N LEU A 24 21.61 -9.49 -11.35
CA LEU A 24 21.91 -8.30 -10.55
C LEU A 24 21.80 -7.05 -11.44
N ASN A 25 20.91 -6.16 -11.09
CA ASN A 25 20.69 -4.89 -11.76
C ASN A 25 21.24 -3.75 -10.90
N ARG A 26 21.89 -2.77 -11.54
CA ARG A 26 22.45 -1.58 -10.91
C ARG A 26 21.82 -0.34 -11.52
N ILE A 27 21.21 0.47 -10.65
CA ILE A 27 20.52 1.69 -11.04
C ILE A 27 21.06 2.84 -10.20
N VAL A 28 21.51 3.90 -10.85
CA VAL A 28 22.07 5.09 -10.20
C VAL A 28 21.07 6.24 -10.28
N PHE A 29 20.86 6.90 -9.16
CA PHE A 29 20.00 8.07 -9.00
C PHE A 29 20.84 9.26 -8.58
N ASP A 30 20.51 10.43 -9.11
CA ASP A 30 21.08 11.73 -8.74
C ASP A 30 20.03 12.61 -8.07
N PRO A 31 19.54 12.27 -6.88
CA PRO A 31 18.55 13.08 -6.19
C PRO A 31 19.20 14.40 -5.74
N GLN A 32 18.57 15.51 -6.10
CA GLN A 32 19.05 16.86 -5.77
C GLN A 32 18.50 17.32 -4.41
N TYR A 33 18.87 16.62 -3.33
CA TYR A 33 18.43 16.96 -1.98
C TYR A 33 19.38 17.90 -1.27
N SER A 34 18.82 18.82 -0.49
CA SER A 34 19.57 19.79 0.34
C SER A 34 20.01 19.24 1.68
N ILE A 35 19.32 18.19 2.15
CA ILE A 35 19.61 17.46 3.41
C ILE A 35 19.75 15.97 3.13
N PRO A 36 20.30 15.20 4.08
CA PRO A 36 20.42 13.74 3.92
C PRO A 36 19.11 13.06 3.61
N VAL A 37 19.12 12.08 2.71
CA VAL A 37 17.99 11.16 2.51
C VAL A 37 17.81 10.33 3.77
N GLN A 38 16.62 10.42 4.37
CA GLN A 38 16.28 9.76 5.64
C GLN A 38 15.61 8.40 5.43
N SER A 39 14.93 8.24 4.30
CA SER A 39 14.22 7.02 3.94
C SER A 39 14.02 6.93 2.43
N TYR A 40 13.64 5.76 1.96
CA TYR A 40 13.17 5.57 0.59
C TYR A 40 12.04 4.55 0.56
N LYS A 41 11.25 4.58 -0.48
CA LYS A 41 10.23 3.60 -0.79
C LYS A 41 10.60 2.88 -2.08
N ILE A 42 10.36 1.59 -2.14
CA ILE A 42 10.44 0.79 -3.35
C ILE A 42 9.08 0.16 -3.61
N TYR A 43 8.62 0.20 -4.87
CA TYR A 43 7.29 -0.26 -5.25
C TYR A 43 7.39 -1.51 -6.13
N SER A 44 6.48 -2.47 -5.88
CA SER A 44 6.21 -3.51 -6.86
C SER A 44 5.49 -2.90 -8.07
N SER A 45 5.62 -3.55 -9.20
CA SER A 45 4.92 -3.19 -10.44
C SER A 45 3.58 -3.93 -10.57
N GLY A 46 2.88 -3.73 -11.70
CA GLY A 46 1.74 -4.53 -12.11
C GLY A 46 2.10 -5.90 -12.70
N GLU A 47 3.39 -6.20 -12.86
CA GLU A 47 3.88 -7.45 -13.43
C GLU A 47 3.83 -8.63 -12.43
N SER A 48 4.17 -9.83 -12.91
CA SER A 48 4.18 -11.04 -12.07
C SER A 48 5.11 -10.89 -10.85
N PRO A 49 4.69 -11.37 -9.66
CA PRO A 49 5.49 -11.33 -8.43
C PRO A 49 6.87 -11.97 -8.52
N VAL A 50 7.10 -12.87 -9.48
CA VAL A 50 8.41 -13.51 -9.70
C VAL A 50 9.48 -12.52 -10.16
N HIS A 51 9.07 -11.35 -10.65
CA HIS A 51 9.93 -10.28 -11.14
C HIS A 51 10.17 -9.18 -10.10
N ASP A 52 9.52 -9.25 -8.94
CA ASP A 52 9.70 -8.26 -7.89
C ASP A 52 11.13 -8.28 -7.32
N PRO A 53 11.66 -7.14 -6.89
CA PRO A 53 12.90 -7.11 -6.13
C PRO A 53 12.71 -7.85 -4.80
N ALA A 54 13.56 -8.85 -4.55
CA ALA A 54 13.54 -9.64 -3.33
C ALA A 54 14.69 -9.30 -2.39
N SER A 55 15.84 -8.90 -2.95
CA SER A 55 16.97 -8.44 -2.17
C SER A 55 17.62 -7.27 -2.87
N TRP A 56 18.09 -6.30 -2.07
CA TRP A 56 18.81 -5.15 -2.63
C TRP A 56 19.76 -4.50 -1.63
N VAL A 57 20.75 -3.81 -2.19
CA VAL A 57 21.67 -2.96 -1.45
C VAL A 57 21.59 -1.54 -2.00
N LEU A 58 21.28 -0.58 -1.14
CA LEU A 58 21.38 0.84 -1.44
C LEU A 58 22.76 1.34 -1.03
N LYS A 59 23.48 1.97 -1.96
CA LYS A 59 24.80 2.57 -1.75
C LYS A 59 24.75 4.06 -2.02
N GLY A 60 25.52 4.83 -1.26
CA GLY A 60 25.70 6.27 -1.45
C GLY A 60 27.12 6.61 -1.91
N SER A 61 27.24 7.69 -2.69
CA SER A 61 28.54 8.20 -3.13
C SER A 61 28.56 9.73 -3.21
N TYR A 62 29.71 10.34 -2.88
CA TYR A 62 29.97 11.76 -3.07
C TYR A 62 30.61 12.10 -4.42
N ASP A 63 31.24 11.14 -5.08
CA ASP A 63 32.07 11.32 -6.26
C ASP A 63 31.73 10.40 -7.44
N GLY A 64 30.72 9.54 -7.26
CA GLY A 64 30.30 8.54 -8.26
C GLY A 64 31.29 7.40 -8.48
N LYS A 65 32.35 7.31 -7.69
CA LYS A 65 33.41 6.30 -7.80
C LYS A 65 33.54 5.45 -6.54
N ASN A 66 33.50 6.10 -5.38
CA ASN A 66 33.59 5.44 -4.08
C ASN A 66 32.18 5.29 -3.50
N TRP A 67 31.74 4.04 -3.32
CA TRP A 67 30.40 3.68 -2.88
C TRP A 67 30.43 3.08 -1.48
N VAL A 68 29.54 3.57 -0.61
CA VAL A 68 29.36 3.09 0.76
C VAL A 68 27.96 2.50 0.88
N VAL A 69 27.84 1.35 1.54
CA VAL A 69 26.53 0.74 1.83
C VAL A 69 25.77 1.65 2.79
N VAL A 70 24.55 1.98 2.43
CA VAL A 70 23.62 2.85 3.17
C VAL A 70 22.52 2.02 3.82
N ASP A 71 21.99 1.04 3.08
CA ASP A 71 20.95 0.13 3.54
C ASP A 71 21.05 -1.20 2.79
N GLU A 72 20.60 -2.29 3.42
CA GLU A 72 20.58 -3.63 2.85
C GLU A 72 19.30 -4.33 3.26
N ARG A 73 18.60 -4.92 2.29
CA ARG A 73 17.36 -5.67 2.48
C ARG A 73 17.47 -7.04 1.83
N ASN A 74 17.07 -8.07 2.56
CA ASN A 74 17.08 -9.45 2.10
C ASN A 74 15.71 -10.08 2.30
N ASP A 75 15.34 -11.01 1.41
CA ASP A 75 14.13 -11.82 1.51
C ASP A 75 12.83 -10.99 1.62
N GLN A 76 12.79 -9.87 0.92
CA GLN A 76 11.63 -9.00 0.90
C GLN A 76 10.53 -9.59 0.01
N ARG A 77 9.28 -9.35 0.38
CA ARG A 77 8.10 -9.79 -0.38
C ARG A 77 7.06 -8.69 -0.39
N PHE A 78 6.47 -8.47 -1.54
CA PHE A 78 5.31 -7.63 -1.70
C PHE A 78 4.04 -8.49 -1.54
N CYS A 79 3.08 -8.02 -0.75
CA CYS A 79 1.82 -8.73 -0.53
C CYS A 79 0.76 -8.42 -1.60
N SER A 80 1.01 -7.39 -2.41
CA SER A 80 0.13 -7.02 -3.54
C SER A 80 0.92 -6.31 -4.64
N ARG A 81 0.24 -6.10 -5.78
CA ARG A 81 0.79 -5.26 -6.85
C ARG A 81 0.71 -3.78 -6.46
N TYR A 82 1.64 -2.99 -6.99
CA TYR A 82 1.78 -1.54 -6.71
C TYR A 82 1.99 -1.20 -5.22
N GLN A 83 2.37 -2.18 -4.41
CA GLN A 83 2.67 -1.97 -3.00
C GLN A 83 4.04 -1.32 -2.82
N GLU A 84 4.12 -0.45 -1.82
CA GLU A 84 5.38 0.12 -1.34
C GLU A 84 5.97 -0.67 -0.17
N ILE A 85 7.29 -0.75 -0.12
CA ILE A 85 8.06 -1.09 1.08
C ILE A 85 8.83 0.15 1.50
N LEU A 86 8.56 0.64 2.72
CA LEU A 86 9.27 1.77 3.31
C LEU A 86 10.58 1.28 3.95
N CYS A 87 11.68 1.90 3.55
CA CYS A 87 13.03 1.60 4.01
C CYS A 87 13.64 2.82 4.72
N PRO A 88 13.58 2.88 6.05
CA PRO A 88 14.29 3.91 6.81
C PRO A 88 15.80 3.67 6.75
N ILE A 89 16.57 4.76 6.68
CA ILE A 89 18.03 4.76 6.67
C ILE A 89 18.52 5.05 8.08
N THR A 90 19.27 4.11 8.65
CA THR A 90 19.77 4.21 10.04
C THR A 90 20.80 5.32 10.21
N ASN A 91 21.71 5.47 9.24
CA ASN A 91 22.79 6.47 9.28
C ASN A 91 22.74 7.32 8.01
N PRO A 92 21.78 8.27 7.92
CA PRO A 92 21.62 9.09 6.74
C PRO A 92 22.81 10.02 6.54
N SER A 93 23.20 10.23 5.28
CA SER A 93 24.24 11.15 4.89
C SER A 93 23.89 11.82 3.56
N ASN A 94 24.39 13.04 3.34
CA ASN A 94 24.05 13.82 2.14
C ASN A 94 24.91 13.39 0.93
N TYR A 95 24.68 12.18 0.45
CA TYR A 95 25.33 11.69 -0.77
C TYR A 95 24.80 12.42 -2.01
N LYS A 96 25.66 12.60 -3.00
CA LYS A 96 25.29 13.20 -4.29
C LYS A 96 24.60 12.20 -5.21
N GLN A 97 24.95 10.92 -5.06
CA GLN A 97 24.40 9.82 -5.85
C GLN A 97 24.05 8.65 -4.97
N TYR A 98 22.99 7.95 -5.36
CA TYR A 98 22.63 6.66 -4.77
C TYR A 98 22.61 5.58 -5.85
N MET A 99 23.06 4.40 -5.53
CA MET A 99 23.01 3.23 -6.41
C MET A 99 22.24 2.11 -5.73
N LEU A 100 21.16 1.68 -6.37
CA LEU A 100 20.41 0.49 -6.01
C LEU A 100 20.97 -0.71 -6.78
N GLU A 101 21.48 -1.69 -6.06
CA GLU A 101 21.81 -3.02 -6.59
C GLU A 101 20.70 -3.97 -6.16
N ALA A 102 19.89 -4.46 -7.11
CA ALA A 102 18.70 -5.26 -6.82
C ALA A 102 18.65 -6.55 -7.64
N GLU A 103 18.09 -7.59 -7.02
CA GLU A 103 17.84 -8.89 -7.63
C GLU A 103 16.50 -9.48 -7.19
N THR A 104 15.96 -10.40 -7.99
CA THR A 104 14.77 -11.17 -7.70
C THR A 104 15.10 -12.47 -6.97
N ALA A 105 14.11 -13.11 -6.35
CA ALA A 105 14.30 -14.41 -5.69
C ALA A 105 14.62 -15.55 -6.62
N GLY A 106 14.18 -15.52 -7.90
CA GLY A 106 14.33 -16.66 -8.80
C GLY A 106 14.13 -16.38 -10.29
N SER A 107 14.07 -15.10 -10.68
CA SER A 107 13.95 -14.69 -12.09
C SER A 107 15.21 -13.96 -12.56
N ASP A 108 15.51 -14.06 -13.86
CA ASP A 108 16.55 -13.24 -14.50
C ASP A 108 16.02 -11.88 -14.96
N THR A 109 14.71 -11.63 -14.79
CA THR A 109 14.06 -10.37 -15.13
C THR A 109 13.60 -9.70 -13.84
N LEU A 110 14.13 -8.51 -13.58
CA LEU A 110 13.73 -7.64 -12.47
C LEU A 110 12.77 -6.56 -12.98
N VAL A 111 11.64 -6.36 -12.29
CA VAL A 111 10.73 -5.24 -12.58
C VAL A 111 10.48 -4.47 -11.30
N ILE A 112 10.72 -3.16 -11.33
CA ILE A 112 10.50 -2.25 -10.21
C ILE A 112 9.50 -1.17 -10.66
N GLY A 113 8.42 -0.98 -9.89
CA GLY A 113 7.41 0.04 -10.18
C GLY A 113 7.95 1.44 -9.96
N ASP A 114 8.54 1.71 -8.80
CA ASP A 114 9.10 3.04 -8.49
C ASP A 114 10.12 2.96 -7.34
N VAL A 115 10.97 4.01 -7.20
CA VAL A 115 11.90 4.20 -6.08
C VAL A 115 11.90 5.68 -5.68
N LEU A 116 11.23 5.99 -4.57
CA LEU A 116 11.09 7.36 -4.09
C LEU A 116 11.94 7.62 -2.86
N PHE A 117 12.83 8.58 -2.96
CA PHE A 117 13.66 9.05 -1.84
C PHE A 117 12.94 10.14 -1.05
N SER A 118 13.20 10.23 0.27
CA SER A 118 12.64 11.24 1.16
C SER A 118 13.68 11.81 2.10
N GLU A 119 13.66 13.14 2.28
CA GLU A 119 14.39 13.88 3.31
C GLU A 119 13.74 13.74 4.69
N LYS A 120 12.58 13.09 4.80
CA LYS A 120 11.87 12.86 6.05
C LYS A 120 12.16 11.46 6.56
N ASN A 121 12.34 11.34 7.87
CA ASN A 121 12.22 10.05 8.52
C ASN A 121 10.72 9.69 8.57
N LEU A 122 10.33 8.75 7.71
CA LEU A 122 8.95 8.27 7.59
C LEU A 122 8.65 7.14 8.59
N VAL A 123 9.59 6.79 9.47
CA VAL A 123 9.33 5.89 10.61
C VAL A 123 8.41 6.62 11.57
N THR A 124 7.24 6.06 11.79
CA THR A 124 6.19 6.61 12.65
C THR A 124 6.21 5.93 14.02
N ASP A 125 5.64 6.56 15.06
CA ASP A 125 5.44 6.00 16.40
C ASP A 125 4.36 4.90 16.42
N TRP A 126 4.44 3.98 15.45
CA TRP A 126 3.44 2.93 15.21
C TRP A 126 3.97 1.52 15.46
N GLU A 127 5.12 1.37 16.08
CA GLU A 127 5.70 0.05 16.42
C GLU A 127 4.80 -0.75 17.36
N ASP A 128 4.10 -0.06 18.27
CA ASP A 128 3.18 -0.66 19.24
C ASP A 128 1.77 -0.91 18.66
N PHE A 129 1.54 -0.70 17.36
CA PHE A 129 0.22 -0.93 16.76
C PHE A 129 -0.21 -2.39 16.89
N ARG A 130 -1.40 -2.61 17.42
CA ARG A 130 -1.99 -3.94 17.55
C ARG A 130 -2.64 -4.33 16.24
N TYR A 131 -1.95 -5.19 15.50
CA TYR A 131 -2.51 -5.74 14.27
C TYR A 131 -3.68 -6.67 14.58
N PRO A 132 -4.83 -6.51 13.90
CA PRO A 132 -5.92 -7.46 14.00
C PRO A 132 -5.51 -8.83 13.43
N ALA A 133 -6.10 -9.89 13.93
CA ALA A 133 -6.12 -11.16 13.21
C ALA A 133 -6.97 -11.00 11.95
N VAL A 134 -6.57 -11.64 10.87
CA VAL A 134 -7.30 -11.62 9.59
C VAL A 134 -7.83 -13.02 9.30
N ASP A 135 -9.12 -13.10 9.01
CA ASP A 135 -9.80 -14.30 8.53
C ASP A 135 -10.30 -13.99 7.11
N PHE A 136 -9.58 -14.49 6.12
CA PHE A 136 -9.87 -14.26 4.70
C PHE A 136 -10.57 -15.46 4.09
N GLU A 137 -11.72 -15.22 3.47
CA GLU A 137 -12.53 -16.25 2.83
C GLU A 137 -12.98 -15.85 1.43
N VAL A 138 -13.01 -16.81 0.52
CA VAL A 138 -13.55 -16.65 -0.84
C VAL A 138 -14.76 -17.56 -0.99
N LEU A 139 -15.97 -16.99 -0.91
CA LEU A 139 -17.23 -17.75 -1.01
C LEU A 139 -17.59 -18.12 -2.45
N ALA A 140 -17.02 -17.44 -3.44
CA ALA A 140 -17.28 -17.68 -4.86
C ALA A 140 -15.95 -17.86 -5.63
N PRO A 141 -15.17 -18.91 -5.33
CA PRO A 141 -13.82 -19.09 -5.89
C PRO A 141 -13.82 -19.37 -7.40
N GLU A 142 -14.95 -19.80 -7.97
CA GLU A 142 -15.15 -20.04 -9.40
C GLU A 142 -15.31 -18.75 -10.23
N THR A 143 -15.51 -17.59 -9.58
CA THR A 143 -15.72 -16.33 -10.27
C THR A 143 -14.40 -15.78 -10.84
N LYS A 144 -14.52 -15.10 -11.97
CA LYS A 144 -13.38 -14.38 -12.57
C LYS A 144 -12.83 -13.31 -11.61
N GLY A 145 -13.70 -12.63 -10.85
CA GLY A 145 -13.31 -11.63 -9.87
C GLY A 145 -12.45 -12.19 -8.75
N ALA A 146 -12.71 -13.40 -8.28
CA ALA A 146 -11.87 -14.07 -7.28
C ALA A 146 -10.45 -14.36 -7.81
N ALA A 147 -10.34 -14.85 -9.04
CA ALA A 147 -9.04 -15.07 -9.69
C ALA A 147 -8.27 -13.76 -9.88
N ILE A 148 -8.94 -12.71 -10.36
CA ILE A 148 -8.35 -11.37 -10.55
C ILE A 148 -7.86 -10.79 -9.21
N TYR A 149 -8.63 -10.96 -8.12
CA TYR A 149 -8.21 -10.52 -6.80
C TYR A 149 -6.94 -11.22 -6.34
N ALA A 150 -6.84 -12.53 -6.56
CA ALA A 150 -5.65 -13.31 -6.20
C ALA A 150 -4.40 -12.87 -6.99
N ASP A 151 -4.58 -12.43 -8.23
CA ASP A 151 -3.48 -11.85 -9.04
C ASP A 151 -3.07 -10.46 -8.52
N LEU A 152 -3.99 -9.68 -7.94
CA LEU A 152 -3.70 -8.38 -7.35
C LEU A 152 -3.09 -8.50 -5.95
N VAL A 153 -3.64 -9.36 -5.10
CA VAL A 153 -3.29 -9.52 -3.68
C VAL A 153 -2.81 -10.95 -3.44
N GLN A 154 -1.51 -11.13 -3.33
CA GLN A 154 -0.88 -12.44 -3.16
C GLN A 154 -0.91 -12.92 -1.70
N ASP A 155 -0.93 -11.98 -0.74
CA ASP A 155 -1.00 -12.26 0.70
C ASP A 155 -2.06 -11.39 1.37
N PRO A 156 -3.32 -11.82 1.41
CA PRO A 156 -4.41 -11.05 2.02
C PRO A 156 -4.22 -10.75 3.51
N ASP A 157 -3.58 -11.63 4.27
CA ASP A 157 -3.32 -11.41 5.71
C ASP A 157 -2.41 -10.19 5.90
N THR A 158 -1.26 -10.20 5.26
CA THR A 158 -0.31 -9.07 5.34
C THR A 158 -0.90 -7.81 4.72
N TYR A 159 -1.62 -7.92 3.60
CA TYR A 159 -2.26 -6.80 2.92
C TYR A 159 -3.27 -6.07 3.82
N LEU A 160 -4.18 -6.80 4.45
CA LEU A 160 -5.20 -6.24 5.33
C LEU A 160 -4.59 -5.61 6.60
N LYS A 161 -3.60 -6.27 7.21
CA LYS A 161 -2.87 -5.73 8.37
C LYS A 161 -2.15 -4.43 8.02
N TYR A 162 -1.47 -4.40 6.86
CA TYR A 162 -0.79 -3.19 6.37
C TYR A 162 -1.77 -2.02 6.22
N HIS A 163 -2.91 -2.24 5.55
CA HIS A 163 -3.89 -1.19 5.32
C HIS A 163 -4.67 -0.80 6.58
N ALA A 164 -4.92 -1.73 7.50
CA ALA A 164 -5.50 -1.42 8.80
C ALA A 164 -4.63 -0.43 9.59
N ARG A 165 -3.31 -0.66 9.62
CA ARG A 165 -2.35 0.29 10.20
C ARG A 165 -2.36 1.64 9.47
N LYS A 166 -2.34 1.64 8.13
CA LYS A 166 -2.37 2.88 7.33
C LYS A 166 -3.61 3.73 7.59
N VAL A 167 -4.78 3.13 7.72
CA VAL A 167 -6.01 3.83 8.08
C VAL A 167 -5.91 4.40 9.50
N ALA A 168 -5.39 3.64 10.45
CA ALA A 168 -5.17 4.12 11.81
C ALA A 168 -4.17 5.29 11.85
N GLU A 169 -3.09 5.27 11.05
CA GLU A 169 -2.12 6.36 10.90
C GLU A 169 -2.74 7.68 10.41
N ILE A 170 -3.83 7.62 9.65
CA ILE A 170 -4.58 8.81 9.19
C ILE A 170 -5.55 9.30 10.27
N LEU A 171 -6.19 8.39 11.00
CA LEU A 171 -7.21 8.72 12.00
C LEU A 171 -6.64 9.18 13.34
N PHE A 172 -5.42 8.74 13.68
CA PHE A 172 -4.80 8.93 15.01
C PHE A 172 -3.36 9.42 14.86
N TYR A 173 -2.81 10.02 15.92
CA TYR A 173 -1.44 10.53 15.91
C TYR A 173 -0.40 9.44 16.19
N THR A 174 -0.72 8.49 17.09
CA THR A 174 0.18 7.40 17.51
C THR A 174 -0.57 6.11 17.77
N ALA A 175 0.14 4.98 17.78
CA ALA A 175 -0.41 3.68 18.17
C ALA A 175 -0.91 3.62 19.62
N LYS A 176 -0.55 4.61 20.47
CA LYS A 176 -0.96 4.69 21.87
C LYS A 176 -2.24 5.51 22.09
N ASP A 177 -2.74 6.14 21.05
CA ASP A 177 -4.00 6.86 21.14
C ASP A 177 -5.15 5.88 21.42
N THR A 178 -6.18 6.38 22.07
CA THR A 178 -7.39 5.60 22.27
C THR A 178 -8.07 5.38 20.94
N MET A 179 -8.23 4.12 20.54
CA MET A 179 -8.93 3.71 19.33
C MET A 179 -9.85 2.52 19.63
N ASN A 180 -10.74 2.17 18.72
CA ASN A 180 -11.55 0.98 18.84
C ASN A 180 -10.65 -0.27 18.84
N ASP A 181 -10.92 -1.21 19.75
CA ASP A 181 -10.17 -2.46 19.90
C ASP A 181 -10.61 -3.48 18.84
N VAL A 182 -10.09 -3.32 17.62
CA VAL A 182 -10.34 -4.26 16.51
C VAL A 182 -9.38 -5.43 16.64
N GLN A 183 -9.91 -6.60 17.04
CA GLN A 183 -9.10 -7.80 17.25
C GLN A 183 -9.12 -8.74 16.05
N THR A 184 -10.24 -8.75 15.29
CA THR A 184 -10.38 -9.63 14.13
C THR A 184 -11.09 -8.90 12.99
N ILE A 185 -10.57 -9.07 11.79
CA ILE A 185 -11.20 -8.66 10.53
C ILE A 185 -11.52 -9.93 9.74
N HIS A 186 -12.80 -10.22 9.57
CA HIS A 186 -13.30 -11.21 8.62
C HIS A 186 -13.47 -10.52 7.27
N TYR A 187 -12.70 -10.91 6.30
CA TYR A 187 -12.73 -10.31 4.96
C TYR A 187 -13.13 -11.35 3.93
N THR A 188 -14.26 -11.14 3.29
CA THR A 188 -14.91 -12.13 2.44
C THR A 188 -15.11 -11.62 1.02
N LEU A 189 -14.61 -12.36 0.03
CA LEU A 189 -14.99 -12.16 -1.36
C LEU A 189 -16.29 -12.91 -1.66
N LYS A 190 -17.28 -12.19 -2.17
CA LYS A 190 -18.64 -12.72 -2.38
C LYS A 190 -19.21 -12.28 -3.71
N ASP A 191 -19.91 -13.17 -4.41
CA ASP A 191 -20.60 -12.85 -5.65
C ASP A 191 -21.94 -12.18 -5.37
N TYR A 192 -22.01 -10.86 -5.51
CA TYR A 192 -23.26 -10.10 -5.39
C TYR A 192 -23.20 -8.79 -6.19
N ASP A 193 -24.38 -8.21 -6.43
CA ASP A 193 -24.49 -6.91 -7.08
C ASP A 193 -24.35 -5.79 -6.06
N GLY A 194 -23.17 -5.20 -6.01
CA GLY A 194 -22.76 -4.17 -5.05
C GLY A 194 -21.28 -3.91 -5.12
N VAL A 195 -20.76 -3.15 -4.17
CA VAL A 195 -19.32 -2.85 -4.04
C VAL A 195 -18.73 -3.57 -2.85
N SER A 196 -19.09 -3.11 -1.66
CA SER A 196 -18.64 -3.63 -0.38
C SER A 196 -19.69 -3.41 0.69
N ALA A 197 -19.52 -4.05 1.81
CA ALA A 197 -20.33 -3.80 2.99
C ALA A 197 -19.52 -4.14 4.26
N LYS A 198 -19.59 -3.26 5.27
CA LYS A 198 -19.07 -3.54 6.61
C LYS A 198 -20.21 -3.86 7.55
N SER A 199 -20.03 -4.86 8.39
CA SER A 199 -20.91 -5.20 9.50
C SER A 199 -20.09 -5.59 10.74
N GLY A 200 -20.79 -5.90 11.83
CA GLY A 200 -20.16 -6.16 13.12
C GLY A 200 -19.63 -4.89 13.80
N ASN A 201 -19.21 -5.05 15.04
CA ASN A 201 -18.58 -3.98 15.85
C ASN A 201 -17.36 -4.58 16.53
N PRO A 202 -16.38 -3.74 16.94
CA PRO A 202 -15.26 -4.26 17.72
C PRO A 202 -15.74 -5.15 18.88
N PRO A 203 -15.08 -6.29 19.12
CA PRO A 203 -13.74 -6.64 18.61
C PRO A 203 -13.71 -7.34 17.24
N ALA A 204 -14.84 -7.71 16.63
CA ALA A 204 -14.89 -8.44 15.36
C ALA A 204 -15.61 -7.64 14.26
N ILE A 205 -14.91 -7.37 13.16
CA ILE A 205 -15.39 -6.64 12.00
C ILE A 205 -15.52 -7.60 10.83
N TYR A 206 -16.60 -7.44 10.05
CA TYR A 206 -16.88 -8.21 8.84
C TYR A 206 -16.93 -7.27 7.65
N ILE A 207 -16.11 -7.51 6.65
CA ILE A 207 -16.06 -6.76 5.39
C ILE A 207 -16.33 -7.74 4.26
N GLU A 208 -17.37 -7.49 3.47
CA GLU A 208 -17.65 -8.20 2.24
C GLU A 208 -17.21 -7.34 1.05
N TYR A 209 -16.56 -7.95 0.06
CA TYR A 209 -16.16 -7.27 -1.18
C TYR A 209 -16.66 -8.05 -2.39
N SER A 210 -17.30 -7.36 -3.33
CA SER A 210 -17.98 -7.96 -4.46
C SER A 210 -17.02 -8.41 -5.55
N THR A 211 -17.05 -9.70 -5.92
CA THR A 211 -16.28 -10.22 -7.06
C THR A 211 -16.73 -9.59 -8.38
N ARG A 212 -18.01 -9.19 -8.52
CA ARG A 212 -18.51 -8.47 -9.71
C ARG A 212 -17.93 -7.06 -9.81
N HIS A 213 -17.77 -6.37 -8.68
CA HIS A 213 -17.14 -5.05 -8.67
C HIS A 213 -15.65 -5.15 -9.04
N ILE A 214 -14.95 -6.17 -8.55
CA ILE A 214 -13.56 -6.49 -8.92
C ILE A 214 -13.45 -6.68 -10.44
N GLU A 215 -14.28 -7.52 -11.04
CA GLU A 215 -14.30 -7.74 -12.48
C GLU A 215 -14.52 -6.45 -13.28
N LYS A 216 -15.49 -5.63 -12.83
CA LYS A 216 -15.80 -4.36 -13.47
C LYS A 216 -14.62 -3.40 -13.44
N SER A 217 -13.96 -3.26 -12.30
CA SER A 217 -12.80 -2.38 -12.13
C SER A 217 -11.59 -2.86 -12.94
N ALA A 218 -11.36 -4.17 -13.00
CA ALA A 218 -10.29 -4.78 -13.77
C ALA A 218 -10.44 -4.61 -15.29
N ASN A 219 -11.66 -4.42 -15.80
CA ASN A 219 -11.89 -4.19 -17.23
C ASN A 219 -11.28 -2.86 -17.73
N GLU A 220 -10.99 -1.92 -16.85
CA GLU A 220 -10.30 -0.68 -17.20
C GLU A 220 -8.78 -0.88 -17.21
N SER A 221 -8.21 -1.33 -16.10
CA SER A 221 -6.79 -1.68 -15.95
C SER A 221 -6.54 -2.35 -14.59
N LEU A 222 -5.38 -3.02 -14.44
CA LEU A 222 -4.95 -3.56 -13.15
C LEU A 222 -4.73 -2.44 -12.11
N TYR A 223 -4.19 -1.30 -12.53
CA TYR A 223 -4.00 -0.14 -11.65
C TYR A 223 -5.34 0.45 -11.18
N LYS A 224 -6.35 0.53 -12.05
CA LYS A 224 -7.69 0.96 -11.67
C LYS A 224 -8.33 0.00 -10.66
N LEU A 225 -8.12 -1.29 -10.85
CA LEU A 225 -8.55 -2.29 -9.87
C LEU A 225 -7.85 -2.09 -8.51
N ASP A 226 -6.53 -1.89 -8.51
CA ASP A 226 -5.78 -1.63 -7.28
C ASP A 226 -6.28 -0.35 -6.58
N PHE A 227 -6.46 0.74 -7.34
CA PHE A 227 -7.01 2.00 -6.84
C PHE A 227 -8.38 1.82 -6.17
N GLU A 228 -9.31 1.11 -6.84
CA GLU A 228 -10.64 0.84 -6.29
C GLU A 228 -10.60 -0.11 -5.09
N THR A 229 -9.80 -1.18 -5.16
CA THR A 229 -9.68 -2.15 -4.07
C THR A 229 -9.13 -1.50 -2.80
N ARG A 230 -8.07 -0.71 -2.91
CA ARG A 230 -7.54 0.06 -1.77
C ARG A 230 -8.52 1.10 -1.29
N GLY A 231 -9.14 1.85 -2.20
CA GLY A 231 -10.10 2.87 -1.85
C GLY A 231 -11.31 2.33 -1.08
N VAL A 232 -11.86 1.21 -1.53
CA VAL A 232 -12.95 0.50 -0.82
C VAL A 232 -12.47 0.00 0.54
N LEU A 233 -11.31 -0.64 0.57
CA LEU A 233 -10.78 -1.18 1.83
C LEU A 233 -10.52 -0.08 2.86
N TYR A 234 -9.98 1.08 2.46
CA TYR A 234 -9.79 2.22 3.35
C TYR A 234 -11.11 2.73 3.91
N HIS A 235 -12.13 2.87 3.08
CA HIS A 235 -13.48 3.27 3.50
C HIS A 235 -14.03 2.32 4.59
N GLU A 236 -14.01 1.03 4.33
CA GLU A 236 -14.57 0.03 5.27
C GLU A 236 -13.73 -0.10 6.56
N LEU A 237 -12.41 0.04 6.48
CA LEU A 237 -11.54 0.03 7.66
C LEU A 237 -11.71 1.27 8.54
N VAL A 238 -12.06 2.43 7.96
CA VAL A 238 -12.43 3.59 8.77
C VAL A 238 -13.61 3.27 9.67
N HIS A 239 -14.63 2.61 9.15
CA HIS A 239 -15.78 2.19 9.97
C HIS A 239 -15.43 1.21 11.09
N ALA A 240 -14.28 0.53 11.01
CA ALA A 240 -13.78 -0.30 12.09
C ALA A 240 -13.16 0.53 13.24
N TYR A 241 -12.40 1.57 12.89
CA TYR A 241 -11.59 2.34 13.84
C TYR A 241 -12.24 3.65 14.30
N GLN A 242 -13.12 4.27 13.51
CA GLN A 242 -13.77 5.53 13.88
C GLN A 242 -14.70 5.39 15.08
N PHE A 243 -14.79 6.45 15.88
CA PHE A 243 -15.80 6.51 16.94
C PHE A 243 -17.13 7.00 16.40
N GLU A 244 -18.20 6.40 16.89
CA GLU A 244 -19.55 6.82 16.56
C GLU A 244 -19.97 8.07 17.37
N PRO A 245 -20.65 9.05 16.75
CA PRO A 245 -21.24 10.19 17.43
C PRO A 245 -22.23 9.74 18.51
N LYS A 246 -22.16 10.35 19.70
CA LYS A 246 -23.02 10.02 20.82
C LYS A 246 -24.18 11.00 20.93
N GLY A 247 -25.38 10.49 21.29
CA GLY A 247 -26.53 11.34 21.65
C GLY A 247 -27.33 11.91 20.47
N ILE A 248 -27.00 11.54 19.22
CA ILE A 248 -27.69 12.05 18.03
C ILE A 248 -28.45 10.96 17.24
N GLY A 249 -28.67 9.79 17.83
CA GLY A 249 -29.34 8.65 17.19
C GLY A 249 -28.39 7.62 16.64
N SER A 250 -28.72 7.00 15.51
CA SER A 250 -27.94 5.93 14.89
C SER A 250 -27.86 6.11 13.37
N TYR A 251 -27.01 5.32 12.74
CA TYR A 251 -26.82 5.28 11.29
C TYR A 251 -28.14 5.20 10.48
N SER A 252 -29.11 4.39 10.95
CA SER A 252 -30.40 4.20 10.26
C SER A 252 -31.47 5.23 10.61
N THR A 253 -31.28 6.02 11.67
CA THR A 253 -32.32 6.93 12.19
C THR A 253 -31.97 8.41 12.07
N ASN A 254 -30.73 8.76 11.83
CA ASN A 254 -30.27 10.15 11.75
C ASN A 254 -29.35 10.37 10.55
N LYS A 255 -29.74 11.28 9.64
CA LYS A 255 -28.97 11.63 8.44
C LYS A 255 -27.63 12.33 8.76
N GLU A 256 -27.58 13.10 9.83
CA GLU A 256 -26.34 13.78 10.27
C GLU A 256 -25.33 12.76 10.82
N PHE A 257 -25.84 11.76 11.55
CA PHE A 257 -25.03 10.62 12.01
C PHE A 257 -24.44 9.89 10.79
N TRP A 258 -25.29 9.50 9.84
CA TRP A 258 -24.88 8.85 8.60
C TRP A 258 -23.84 9.69 7.86
N ALA A 259 -24.10 10.98 7.66
CA ALA A 259 -23.20 11.87 6.94
C ALA A 259 -21.84 12.03 7.62
N CYS A 260 -21.79 12.03 8.95
CA CYS A 260 -20.54 12.07 9.71
C CYS A 260 -19.71 10.78 9.52
N ILE A 261 -20.35 9.63 9.62
CA ILE A 261 -19.71 8.31 9.52
C ILE A 261 -19.14 8.10 8.11
N GLU A 262 -19.96 8.28 7.09
CA GLU A 262 -19.57 8.10 5.68
C GLU A 262 -18.59 9.18 5.22
N GLY A 263 -18.82 10.43 5.67
CA GLY A 263 -17.95 11.55 5.32
C GLY A 263 -16.53 11.38 5.86
N MET A 264 -16.36 10.80 7.04
CA MET A 264 -15.04 10.47 7.59
C MET A 264 -14.36 9.35 6.78
N ALA A 265 -15.11 8.31 6.40
CA ALA A 265 -14.60 7.22 5.59
C ALA A 265 -14.14 7.72 4.20
N ASP A 266 -14.95 8.56 3.55
CA ASP A 266 -14.61 9.19 2.29
C ASP A 266 -13.41 10.15 2.41
N ALA A 267 -13.31 10.91 3.52
CA ALA A 267 -12.18 11.82 3.75
C ALA A 267 -10.85 11.06 3.89
N VAL A 268 -10.83 9.96 4.63
CA VAL A 268 -9.63 9.11 4.77
C VAL A 268 -9.27 8.44 3.44
N ARG A 269 -10.26 7.97 2.69
CA ARG A 269 -10.06 7.44 1.34
C ARG A 269 -9.45 8.50 0.40
N ALA A 270 -9.90 9.76 0.49
CA ALA A 270 -9.38 10.88 -0.30
C ALA A 270 -7.95 11.25 0.14
N GLU A 271 -7.68 11.35 1.43
CA GLU A 271 -6.35 11.66 1.98
C GLU A 271 -5.32 10.60 1.59
N SER A 272 -5.73 9.34 1.52
CA SER A 272 -4.88 8.24 1.08
C SER A 272 -4.59 8.22 -0.43
N GLY A 273 -5.22 9.09 -1.21
CA GLY A 273 -5.05 9.17 -2.67
C GLY A 273 -5.91 8.19 -3.48
N PHE A 274 -6.81 7.43 -2.84
CA PHE A 274 -7.64 6.41 -3.50
C PHE A 274 -9.09 6.85 -3.75
N PHE A 275 -9.31 8.14 -3.92
CA PHE A 275 -10.61 8.71 -4.24
C PHE A 275 -10.49 9.74 -5.35
N ASP A 276 -11.21 9.52 -6.45
CA ASP A 276 -11.29 10.49 -7.54
C ASP A 276 -12.35 11.55 -7.22
N MET A 277 -11.88 12.69 -6.71
CA MET A 277 -12.75 13.84 -6.40
C MET A 277 -13.48 14.40 -7.63
N SER A 278 -12.99 14.15 -8.84
CA SER A 278 -13.61 14.63 -10.09
C SER A 278 -14.91 13.90 -10.42
N THR A 279 -15.12 12.72 -9.87
CA THR A 279 -16.32 11.91 -10.11
C THR A 279 -17.50 12.26 -9.19
N ARG A 280 -17.26 13.05 -8.13
CA ARG A 280 -18.33 13.49 -7.22
C ARG A 280 -19.18 14.56 -7.89
N LYS A 281 -20.43 14.24 -8.14
CA LYS A 281 -21.42 15.27 -8.47
C LYS A 281 -21.78 16.02 -7.19
N PRO A 282 -21.88 17.36 -7.22
CA PRO A 282 -22.27 18.16 -6.07
C PRO A 282 -23.70 17.84 -5.62
#